data_0b8603888420d72e7fcccc3a439fcf01
#
_entry.id   0b8603888420d72e7fcccc3a439fcf01
#
_cell.length_a   1.000
_cell.length_b   1.000
_cell.length_c   1.000
_cell.angle_alpha   90.00
_cell.angle_beta   90.00
_cell.angle_gamma   90.00
#
_symmetry.space_group_name_H-M   'P 1'
#
loop_
_entity.id
_entity.type
_entity.pdbx_description
1 polymer ?
#
loop_
_entity_poly.entity_id
_entity_poly.type
_entity_poly.pdbx_seq_one_letter_code
_entity_poly.pdbx_strand_id
1 'polypeptide(L)'
;MMGLPANTRIWIAAGVTDLRRGFTGLSAQVQTKLEQNPFSGHVFVFRGRRGDLIKVLWFDGDGLCLFAKRLERGRFVWPQATSGTVSLTRAQLSMLLEGIDWRRPERTWEPQLSV
;
A
#
# COMPACT_ATOMS: atom_id res chain seq x y z
N MET A 1 10.25 5.56 -3.18
CA MET A 1 9.97 4.45 -4.07
C MET A 1 9.60 4.93 -5.46
N MET A 2 8.63 5.73 -5.60
CA MET A 2 8.17 6.26 -6.88
C MET A 2 7.81 7.71 -6.73
N GLY A 3 8.07 8.49 -7.78
CA GLY A 3 7.61 9.86 -7.83
C GLY A 3 6.13 9.89 -8.18
N LEU A 4 5.28 9.91 -7.18
CA LEU A 4 3.85 9.94 -7.40
C LEU A 4 3.35 11.38 -7.59
N PRO A 5 2.41 11.62 -8.52
CA PRO A 5 1.76 12.92 -8.63
C PRO A 5 1.08 13.35 -7.33
N ALA A 6 0.90 14.66 -7.14
CA ALA A 6 0.42 15.22 -5.89
C ALA A 6 -0.94 14.69 -5.44
N ASN A 7 -1.83 14.38 -6.39
CA ASN A 7 -3.19 13.92 -6.08
C ASN A 7 -3.33 12.40 -6.05
N THR A 8 -2.22 11.68 -6.05
CA THR A 8 -2.27 10.22 -6.02
C THR A 8 -2.78 9.73 -4.68
N ARG A 9 -3.78 8.89 -4.72
CA ARG A 9 -4.30 8.21 -3.53
C ARG A 9 -3.65 6.84 -3.42
N ILE A 10 -3.47 6.39 -2.19
CA ILE A 10 -2.86 5.11 -1.88
C ILE A 10 -3.84 4.32 -1.02
N TRP A 11 -4.20 3.13 -1.50
CA TRP A 11 -5.19 2.29 -0.85
C TRP A 11 -4.57 0.94 -0.48
N ILE A 12 -4.77 0.47 0.75
CA ILE A 12 -4.51 -0.92 1.11
C ILE A 12 -5.82 -1.68 0.97
N ALA A 13 -5.81 -2.76 0.19
CA ALA A 13 -6.89 -3.72 0.19
C ALA A 13 -6.88 -4.43 1.55
N ALA A 14 -7.96 -4.29 2.31
CA ALA A 14 -8.06 -4.92 3.62
C ALA A 14 -8.17 -6.45 3.48
N GLY A 15 -7.64 -7.16 4.46
CA GLY A 15 -7.63 -8.60 4.45
C GLY A 15 -6.51 -9.19 3.60
N VAL A 16 -6.57 -10.51 3.41
CA VAL A 16 -5.53 -11.26 2.72
C VAL A 16 -5.87 -11.40 1.25
N THR A 17 -4.89 -11.16 0.38
CA THR A 17 -4.98 -11.39 -1.06
C THR A 17 -4.08 -12.54 -1.45
N ASP A 18 -4.51 -13.35 -2.42
CA ASP A 18 -3.65 -14.36 -3.03
C ASP A 18 -2.59 -13.68 -3.89
N LEU A 19 -1.39 -13.54 -3.35
CA LEU A 19 -0.29 -12.82 -4.01
C LEU A 19 0.44 -13.66 -5.07
N ARG A 20 -0.05 -14.86 -5.40
CA ARG A 20 0.36 -15.53 -6.63
C ARG A 20 -0.18 -14.80 -7.86
N ARG A 21 -1.20 -13.97 -7.69
CA ARG A 21 -1.76 -13.13 -8.75
C ARG A 21 -0.75 -12.09 -9.19
N GLY A 22 -0.70 -11.87 -10.49
CA GLY A 22 0.08 -10.81 -11.10
C GLY A 22 -0.77 -9.64 -11.57
N PHE A 23 -0.33 -8.98 -12.64
CA PHE A 23 -0.99 -7.79 -13.17
C PHE A 23 -2.49 -7.98 -13.42
N THR A 24 -2.86 -9.01 -14.16
CA THR A 24 -4.25 -9.25 -14.55
C THR A 24 -5.13 -9.59 -13.35
N GLY A 25 -4.68 -10.50 -12.51
CA GLY A 25 -5.45 -10.93 -11.34
C GLY A 25 -5.64 -9.82 -10.32
N LEU A 26 -4.60 -9.03 -10.05
CA LEU A 26 -4.69 -7.91 -9.11
C LEU A 26 -5.52 -6.77 -9.69
N SER A 27 -5.40 -6.47 -10.99
CA SER A 27 -6.24 -5.47 -11.65
C SER A 27 -7.71 -5.86 -11.58
N ALA A 28 -8.03 -7.13 -11.82
CA ALA A 28 -9.39 -7.62 -11.70
C ALA A 28 -9.92 -7.47 -10.27
N GLN A 29 -9.08 -7.72 -9.27
CA GLN A 29 -9.47 -7.55 -7.87
C GLN A 29 -9.74 -6.08 -7.53
N VAL A 30 -8.96 -5.16 -8.07
CA VAL A 30 -9.20 -3.71 -7.89
C VAL A 30 -10.58 -3.36 -8.44
N GLN A 31 -10.92 -3.85 -9.63
CA GLN A 31 -12.22 -3.56 -10.24
C GLN A 31 -13.39 -4.19 -9.49
N THR A 32 -13.28 -5.46 -9.14
CA THR A 32 -14.42 -6.23 -8.63
C THR A 32 -14.60 -6.11 -7.12
N LYS A 33 -13.51 -6.16 -6.36
CA LYS A 33 -13.59 -6.14 -4.90
C LYS A 33 -13.44 -4.75 -4.32
N LEU A 34 -12.58 -3.93 -4.90
CA LEU A 34 -12.36 -2.57 -4.40
C LEU A 34 -13.22 -1.54 -5.12
N GLU A 35 -13.87 -1.93 -6.21
CA GLU A 35 -14.72 -1.06 -7.03
C GLU A 35 -13.99 0.19 -7.47
N GLN A 36 -12.72 0.04 -7.82
CA GLN A 36 -11.85 1.10 -8.28
C GLN A 36 -11.34 0.82 -9.68
N ASN A 37 -10.83 1.85 -10.34
CA ASN A 37 -10.22 1.69 -11.66
C ASN A 37 -8.72 1.45 -11.49
N PRO A 38 -8.18 0.27 -11.89
CA PRO A 38 -6.74 -0.01 -11.79
C PRO A 38 -5.88 0.90 -12.67
N PHE A 39 -6.49 1.56 -13.66
CA PHE A 39 -5.79 2.49 -14.57
C PHE A 39 -5.92 3.95 -14.12
N SER A 40 -6.41 4.19 -12.91
CA SER A 40 -6.63 5.56 -12.41
C SER A 40 -5.36 6.34 -12.11
N GLY A 41 -4.24 5.65 -11.98
CA GLY A 41 -2.99 6.23 -11.49
C GLY A 41 -2.85 6.17 -9.97
N HIS A 42 -3.89 5.77 -9.27
CA HIS A 42 -3.81 5.53 -7.83
C HIS A 42 -3.06 4.25 -7.52
N VAL A 43 -2.57 4.13 -6.31
CA VAL A 43 -1.73 3.02 -5.86
C VAL A 43 -2.56 2.06 -5.03
N PHE A 44 -2.42 0.77 -5.33
CA PHE A 44 -3.14 -0.29 -4.63
C PHE A 44 -2.14 -1.24 -3.99
N VAL A 45 -2.29 -1.46 -2.69
CA VAL A 45 -1.39 -2.27 -1.88
C VAL A 45 -2.12 -3.52 -1.41
N PHE A 46 -1.45 -4.66 -1.54
CA PHE A 46 -2.02 -5.97 -1.22
C PHE A 46 -1.14 -6.71 -0.24
N ARG A 47 -1.80 -7.43 0.65
CA ARG A 47 -1.18 -8.21 1.71
C ARG A 47 -1.28 -9.70 1.42
N GLY A 48 -0.17 -10.42 1.57
CA GLY A 48 -0.16 -11.89 1.56
C GLY A 48 -0.55 -12.49 2.91
N ARG A 49 -0.84 -13.80 2.88
CA ARG A 49 -1.33 -14.53 4.07
C ARG A 49 -0.39 -14.43 5.27
N ARG A 50 0.90 -14.57 5.05
CA ARG A 50 1.90 -14.56 6.14
C ARG A 50 2.18 -13.16 6.67
N GLY A 51 1.80 -12.12 5.95
CA GLY A 51 2.06 -10.74 6.32
C GLY A 51 3.47 -10.26 6.04
N ASP A 52 4.34 -11.08 5.47
CA ASP A 52 5.73 -10.74 5.14
C ASP A 52 5.93 -10.38 3.67
N LEU A 53 4.91 -10.54 2.84
CA LEU A 53 4.93 -10.23 1.42
C LEU A 53 3.93 -9.13 1.12
N ILE A 54 4.37 -8.11 0.40
CA ILE A 54 3.56 -7.00 -0.08
C ILE A 54 3.67 -6.91 -1.58
N LYS A 55 2.57 -6.62 -2.26
CA LYS A 55 2.57 -6.21 -3.66
C LYS A 55 1.90 -4.86 -3.80
N VAL A 56 2.45 -4.03 -4.69
CA VAL A 56 1.94 -2.69 -4.96
C VAL A 56 1.72 -2.54 -6.46
N LEU A 57 0.51 -2.19 -6.83
CA LEU A 57 0.07 -2.08 -8.23
C LEU A 57 -0.33 -0.65 -8.53
N TRP A 58 0.15 -0.09 -9.64
CA TRP A 58 -0.28 1.24 -10.11
C TRP A 58 -0.09 1.36 -11.61
N PHE A 59 -0.84 2.25 -12.21
CA PHE A 59 -0.70 2.61 -13.62
C PHE A 59 0.07 3.92 -13.72
N ASP A 60 1.18 3.93 -14.45
CA ASP A 60 2.08 5.08 -14.51
C ASP A 60 1.82 6.03 -15.70
N GLY A 61 0.76 5.77 -16.44
CA GLY A 61 0.37 6.55 -17.61
C GLY A 61 0.46 5.76 -18.91
N ASP A 62 1.35 4.78 -19.01
CA ASP A 62 1.48 3.94 -20.19
C ASP A 62 1.54 2.45 -19.87
N GLY A 63 1.68 2.08 -18.63
CA GLY A 63 1.75 0.67 -18.26
C GLY A 63 1.36 0.42 -16.80
N LEU A 64 0.93 -0.80 -16.52
CA LEU A 64 0.76 -1.25 -15.15
C LEU A 64 2.11 -1.62 -14.56
N CYS A 65 2.40 -1.10 -13.39
CA CYS A 65 3.60 -1.38 -12.64
C CYS A 65 3.26 -2.24 -11.44
N LEU A 66 4.11 -3.19 -11.14
CA LEU A 66 3.93 -4.08 -10.00
C LEU A 66 5.26 -4.18 -9.25
N PHE A 67 5.21 -3.80 -7.98
CA PHE A 67 6.33 -3.93 -7.06
C PHE A 67 6.01 -5.03 -6.06
N ALA A 68 7.00 -5.85 -5.73
CA ALA A 68 6.84 -6.89 -4.71
C ALA A 68 8.03 -6.85 -3.77
N LYS A 69 7.76 -7.00 -2.48
CA LYS A 69 8.80 -7.07 -1.46
C LYS A 69 8.44 -8.12 -0.42
N ARG A 70 9.40 -8.97 -0.09
CA ARG A 70 9.29 -9.92 1.01
C ARG A 70 10.31 -9.55 2.07
N LEU A 71 9.84 -9.40 3.32
CA LEU A 71 10.76 -9.21 4.43
C LEU A 71 11.45 -10.54 4.76
N GLU A 72 12.76 -10.50 4.91
CA GLU A 72 13.53 -11.68 5.31
C GLU A 72 13.24 -12.06 6.78
N ARG A 73 12.87 -11.09 7.59
CA ARG A 73 12.49 -11.29 8.98
C ARG A 73 11.31 -10.40 9.33
N GLY A 74 10.39 -10.93 10.13
CA GLY A 74 9.27 -10.17 10.61
C GLY A 74 8.16 -10.04 9.60
N ARG A 75 7.27 -9.11 9.85
CA ARG A 75 6.09 -8.86 9.04
C ARG A 75 5.92 -7.37 8.86
N PHE A 76 5.29 -6.99 7.76
CA PHE A 76 4.78 -5.64 7.60
C PHE A 76 3.67 -5.38 8.65
N VAL A 77 3.46 -4.11 8.96
CA VAL A 77 2.37 -3.72 9.86
C VAL A 77 1.12 -3.47 9.03
N TRP A 78 0.12 -4.30 9.21
CA TRP A 78 -1.11 -4.25 8.43
C TRP A 78 -2.25 -3.60 9.22
N PRO A 79 -3.21 -2.94 8.53
CA PRO A 79 -4.39 -2.44 9.23
C PRO A 79 -5.22 -3.62 9.76
N GLN A 80 -5.97 -3.36 10.82
CA GLN A 80 -6.82 -4.40 11.42
C GLN A 80 -8.13 -4.59 10.67
N ALA A 81 -8.47 -3.71 9.74
CA ALA A 81 -9.66 -3.87 8.92
C ALA A 81 -9.58 -5.16 8.10
N THR A 82 -10.71 -5.84 7.96
CA THR A 82 -10.79 -7.14 7.25
C THR A 82 -11.51 -7.03 5.90
N SER A 83 -12.14 -5.89 5.63
CA SER A 83 -12.85 -5.66 4.37
C SER A 83 -12.70 -4.21 3.93
N GLY A 84 -12.90 -3.96 2.64
CA GLY A 84 -12.79 -2.64 2.06
C GLY A 84 -11.35 -2.20 1.82
N THR A 85 -11.11 -0.92 1.98
CA THR A 85 -9.80 -0.31 1.76
C THR A 85 -9.43 0.61 2.90
N VAL A 86 -8.14 0.76 3.12
CA VAL A 86 -7.59 1.72 4.07
C VAL A 86 -6.71 2.70 3.31
N SER A 87 -6.93 3.99 3.52
CA SER A 87 -6.15 5.04 2.85
C SER A 87 -4.83 5.27 3.57
N LEU A 88 -3.77 5.48 2.80
CA LEU A 88 -2.44 5.81 3.33
C LEU A 88 -1.96 7.14 2.76
N THR A 89 -1.18 7.85 3.55
CA THR A 89 -0.35 8.93 3.03
C THR A 89 0.91 8.35 2.37
N ARG A 90 1.64 9.18 1.63
CA ARG A 90 2.92 8.77 1.04
C ARG A 90 3.93 8.38 2.12
N ALA A 91 3.99 9.15 3.19
CA ALA A 91 4.88 8.86 4.32
C ALA A 91 4.53 7.52 4.96
N GLN A 92 3.23 7.24 5.12
CA GLN A 92 2.78 5.96 5.66
C GLN A 92 3.14 4.80 4.73
N LEU A 93 3.01 4.96 3.42
CA LEU A 93 3.44 3.94 2.47
C LEU A 93 4.93 3.64 2.60
N SER A 94 5.76 4.69 2.71
CA SER A 94 7.20 4.52 2.89
C SER A 94 7.51 3.75 4.16
N MET A 95 6.86 4.08 5.26
CA MET A 95 7.03 3.35 6.53
C MET A 95 6.57 1.90 6.42
N LEU A 96 5.42 1.67 5.80
CA LEU A 96 4.91 0.32 5.59
C LEU A 96 5.93 -0.52 4.83
N LEU A 97 6.49 -0.01 3.74
CA LEU A 97 7.45 -0.72 2.91
C LEU A 97 8.77 -1.01 3.62
N GLU A 98 9.11 -0.24 4.63
CA GLU A 98 10.30 -0.47 5.44
C GLU A 98 10.05 -1.37 6.66
N GLY A 99 8.81 -1.81 6.84
CA GLY A 99 8.46 -2.63 8.01
C GLY A 99 8.32 -1.82 9.29
N ILE A 100 8.11 -0.51 9.18
CA ILE A 100 7.94 0.39 10.32
C ILE A 100 6.44 0.56 10.59
N ASP A 101 6.09 0.68 11.87
CA ASP A 101 4.69 0.92 12.24
C ASP A 101 4.26 2.32 11.80
N TRP A 102 3.41 2.36 10.77
CA TRP A 102 2.91 3.60 10.17
C TRP A 102 1.61 4.08 10.82
N ARG A 103 1.00 3.27 11.67
CA ARG A 103 -0.32 3.57 12.25
C ARG A 103 -0.26 4.68 13.29
N ARG A 104 0.86 4.75 14.02
CA ARG A 104 1.11 5.75 15.05
C ARG A 104 2.52 6.28 14.92
N PRO A 105 2.82 7.04 13.86
CA PRO A 105 4.14 7.59 13.71
C PRO A 105 4.39 8.62 14.85
N GLU A 106 5.46 8.41 15.60
CA GLU A 106 5.88 9.35 16.62
C GLU A 106 6.95 10.24 16.04
N ARG A 107 6.81 11.54 16.26
CA ARG A 107 7.87 12.46 15.93
C ARG A 107 8.99 12.31 16.95
N THR A 108 10.21 12.20 16.45
CA THR A 108 11.38 12.20 17.33
C THR A 108 11.65 13.60 17.88
N TRP A 109 11.08 14.61 17.25
CA TRP A 109 11.20 15.99 17.67
C TRP A 109 9.93 16.75 17.29
N GLU A 110 9.43 17.56 18.21
CA GLU A 110 8.31 18.44 17.94
C GLU A 110 8.76 19.87 18.10
N PRO A 111 8.41 20.76 17.14
CA PRO A 111 8.67 22.17 17.32
C PRO A 111 7.87 22.66 18.50
N GLN A 112 8.55 23.20 19.48
CA GLN A 112 7.85 23.87 20.56
C GLN A 112 7.44 25.24 20.09
N LEU A 113 6.19 25.54 20.37
CA LEU A 113 5.76 26.90 20.21
C LEU A 113 6.58 27.74 21.15
N SER A 114 7.25 28.64 20.61
CA SER A 114 8.13 29.44 21.29
C SER A 114 7.74 29.91 22.52
N VAL A 115 8.51 29.84 23.27
CA VAL A 115 8.43 30.32 24.51
C VAL A 115 9.00 31.70 24.71
#